data_5e595c446740c0bc19570a31a880bdd7
#
_entry.id   5e595c446740c0bc19570a31a880bdd7
#
_cell.length_a   1.000
_cell.length_b   1.000
_cell.length_c   1.000
_cell.angle_alpha   90.00
_cell.angle_beta   90.00
_cell.angle_gamma   90.00
#
_symmetry.space_group_name_H-M   'P 1'
#
loop_
_entity.id
_entity.type
_entity.pdbx_description
1 polymer ?
#
loop_
_entity_poly.entity_id
_entity_poly.type
_entity_poly.pdbx_seq_one_letter_code
_entity_poly.pdbx_strand_id
1 'polypeptide(L)'
;MTEIYFPPRELAVMSVLWRNGSATVSEVRDALEEEQLAYTSVLSALQTLEEKGYVRHEPEGRAYRYFPTVEAARAGTSALARIRDSIFQGSAERMFAQIVSDKHLPREELERMRRLLTDRLEETP
;
A
#
# COMPACT_ATOMS: atom_id res chain seq x y z
N MET A 1 14.43 11.39 -7.78
CA MET A 1 13.42 10.33 -7.68
C MET A 1 12.38 10.72 -6.64
N THR A 2 11.12 10.70 -7.02
CA THR A 2 10.06 11.17 -6.14
C THR A 2 9.67 10.08 -5.14
N GLU A 3 9.73 10.42 -3.86
CA GLU A 3 9.28 9.53 -2.81
C GLU A 3 7.74 9.48 -2.80
N ILE A 4 7.20 8.28 -2.69
CA ILE A 4 5.75 8.08 -2.63
C ILE A 4 5.30 8.08 -1.18
N TYR A 5 4.37 8.96 -0.86
CA TYR A 5 3.78 9.02 0.47
C TYR A 5 2.28 9.23 0.36
N PHE A 6 1.53 8.43 1.11
CA PHE A 6 0.08 8.56 1.19
C PHE A 6 -0.32 8.88 2.64
N PRO A 7 -0.99 10.01 2.88
CA PRO A 7 -1.62 10.22 4.19
C PRO A 7 -2.62 9.08 4.48
N PRO A 8 -2.96 8.83 5.75
CA PRO A 8 -3.76 7.66 6.11
C PRO A 8 -5.06 7.49 5.32
N ARG A 9 -5.82 8.56 5.08
CA ARG A 9 -7.07 8.45 4.32
C ARG A 9 -6.80 8.06 2.87
N GLU A 10 -5.80 8.68 2.25
CA GLU A 10 -5.43 8.36 0.87
C GLU A 10 -4.89 6.94 0.76
N LEU A 11 -4.12 6.51 1.75
CA LEU A 11 -3.61 5.13 1.76
C LEU A 11 -4.76 4.12 1.87
N ALA A 12 -5.76 4.40 2.70
CA ALA A 12 -6.93 3.53 2.82
C ALA A 12 -7.65 3.39 1.47
N VAL A 13 -7.82 4.51 0.75
CA VAL A 13 -8.43 4.51 -0.58
C VAL A 13 -7.57 3.71 -1.57
N MET A 14 -6.26 3.96 -1.59
CA MET A 14 -5.35 3.23 -2.48
C MET A 14 -5.37 1.73 -2.20
N SER A 15 -5.48 1.33 -0.93
CA SER A 15 -5.49 -0.10 -0.59
C SER A 15 -6.70 -0.80 -1.21
N VAL A 16 -7.86 -0.13 -1.29
CA VAL A 16 -9.03 -0.69 -1.96
C VAL A 16 -8.78 -0.84 -3.45
N LEU A 17 -8.20 0.18 -4.08
CA LEU A 17 -7.90 0.13 -5.51
C LEU A 17 -6.90 -0.98 -5.84
N TRP A 18 -5.85 -1.12 -5.03
CA TRP A 18 -4.87 -2.19 -5.25
C TRP A 18 -5.49 -3.58 -5.08
N ARG A 19 -6.36 -3.74 -4.07
CA ARG A 19 -6.98 -5.02 -3.77
C ARG A 19 -7.96 -5.45 -4.85
N ASN A 20 -8.73 -4.48 -5.39
CA ASN A 20 -9.80 -4.76 -6.35
C ASN A 20 -9.40 -4.51 -7.81
N GLY A 21 -8.26 -3.85 -8.05
CA GLY A 21 -7.83 -3.47 -9.39
C GLY A 21 -8.39 -2.14 -9.85
N SER A 22 -9.60 -1.81 -9.46
CA SER A 22 -10.28 -0.54 -9.73
C SER A 22 -11.52 -0.45 -8.85
N ALA A 23 -12.08 0.75 -8.72
CA ALA A 23 -13.33 0.93 -7.99
C ALA A 23 -13.98 2.27 -8.31
N THR A 24 -15.30 2.31 -8.19
CA THR A 24 -16.05 3.57 -8.20
C THR A 24 -15.98 4.20 -6.81
N VAL A 25 -16.38 5.47 -6.70
CA VAL A 25 -16.43 6.16 -5.40
C VAL A 25 -17.30 5.40 -4.41
N SER A 26 -18.46 4.93 -4.86
CA SER A 26 -19.37 4.17 -3.99
C SER A 26 -18.75 2.86 -3.52
N GLU A 27 -18.06 2.16 -4.41
CA GLU A 27 -17.39 0.90 -4.07
C GLU A 27 -16.30 1.12 -3.03
N VAL A 28 -15.52 2.22 -3.17
CA VAL A 28 -14.49 2.56 -2.19
C VAL A 28 -15.13 2.88 -0.84
N ARG A 29 -16.18 3.70 -0.85
CA ARG A 29 -16.89 4.05 0.39
C ARG A 29 -17.40 2.81 1.11
N ASP A 30 -18.00 1.88 0.36
CA ASP A 30 -18.56 0.66 0.94
C ASP A 30 -17.46 -0.23 1.50
N ALA A 31 -16.31 -0.32 0.83
CA ALA A 31 -15.16 -1.10 1.30
C ALA A 31 -14.53 -0.50 2.56
N LEU A 32 -14.69 0.81 2.78
CA LEU A 32 -14.16 1.52 3.94
C LEU A 32 -15.26 1.87 4.94
N GLU A 33 -16.27 1.01 5.05
CA GLU A 33 -17.41 1.24 5.92
C GLU A 33 -17.02 1.49 7.38
N GLU A 34 -16.01 0.78 7.86
CA GLU A 34 -15.54 0.92 9.24
C GLU A 34 -14.99 2.32 9.54
N GLU A 35 -14.43 2.99 8.54
CA GLU A 35 -13.92 4.35 8.69
C GLU A 35 -15.02 5.40 8.63
N GLN A 36 -16.25 5.01 8.29
CA GLN A 36 -17.43 5.87 8.23
C GLN A 36 -17.21 7.15 7.41
N LEU A 37 -16.53 7.00 6.28
CA LEU A 37 -16.24 8.13 5.41
C LEU A 37 -17.47 8.49 4.58
N ALA A 38 -17.74 9.79 4.46
CA ALA A 38 -18.78 10.29 3.57
C ALA A 38 -18.35 10.12 2.12
N TYR A 39 -19.34 9.99 1.23
CA TYR A 39 -19.08 9.93 -0.21
C TYR A 39 -18.19 11.09 -0.69
N THR A 40 -18.48 12.31 -0.22
CA THR A 40 -17.70 13.48 -0.60
C THR A 40 -16.25 13.42 -0.12
N SER A 41 -16.00 12.81 1.03
CA SER A 41 -14.64 12.64 1.55
C SER A 41 -13.85 11.66 0.69
N VAL A 42 -14.49 10.57 0.26
CA VAL A 42 -13.86 9.58 -0.62
C VAL A 42 -13.58 10.20 -1.99
N LEU A 43 -14.56 10.92 -2.54
CA LEU A 43 -14.40 11.59 -3.82
C LEU A 43 -13.24 12.60 -3.75
N SER A 44 -13.18 13.39 -2.68
CA SER A 44 -12.12 14.38 -2.49
C SER A 44 -10.74 13.71 -2.44
N ALA A 45 -10.63 12.58 -1.73
CA ALA A 45 -9.38 11.83 -1.65
C ALA A 45 -8.96 11.32 -3.03
N LEU A 46 -9.91 10.77 -3.79
CA LEU A 46 -9.63 10.27 -5.14
C LEU A 46 -9.20 11.40 -6.08
N GLN A 47 -9.85 12.55 -5.99
CA GLN A 47 -9.47 13.71 -6.80
C GLN A 47 -8.06 14.20 -6.45
N THR A 48 -7.73 14.23 -5.17
CA THR A 48 -6.38 14.60 -4.73
C THR A 48 -5.35 13.59 -5.24
N LEU A 49 -5.65 12.29 -5.15
CA LEU A 49 -4.77 11.25 -5.67
C LEU A 49 -4.57 11.37 -7.18
N GLU A 50 -5.61 11.76 -7.90
CA GLU A 50 -5.51 11.96 -9.35
C GLU A 50 -4.64 13.17 -9.68
N GLU A 51 -4.77 14.25 -8.93
CA GLU A 51 -3.91 15.42 -9.09
C GLU A 51 -2.45 15.10 -8.86
N LYS A 52 -2.17 14.19 -7.92
CA LYS A 52 -0.81 13.73 -7.62
C LYS A 52 -0.29 12.71 -8.64
N GLY A 53 -1.16 12.22 -9.52
CA GLY A 53 -0.77 11.26 -10.55
C GLY A 53 -0.79 9.81 -10.11
N TYR A 54 -1.41 9.50 -8.98
CA TYR A 54 -1.43 8.12 -8.44
C TYR A 54 -2.66 7.31 -8.84
N VAL A 55 -3.68 7.98 -9.36
CA VAL A 55 -4.86 7.31 -9.92
C VAL A 55 -5.28 8.03 -11.20
N ARG A 56 -6.07 7.32 -12.02
CA ARG A 56 -6.77 7.89 -13.17
C ARG A 56 -8.20 7.42 -13.13
N HIS A 57 -9.09 8.04 -13.88
CA HIS A 57 -10.49 7.60 -13.92
C HIS A 57 -10.99 7.46 -15.35
N GLU A 58 -12.04 6.67 -15.48
CA GLU A 58 -12.78 6.49 -16.72
C GLU A 58 -14.28 6.57 -16.43
N PRO A 59 -15.07 7.12 -17.34
CA PRO A 59 -16.53 7.13 -17.15
C PRO A 59 -17.10 5.71 -17.10
N GLU A 60 -18.06 5.49 -16.20
CA GLU A 60 -18.80 4.24 -16.14
C GLU A 60 -20.25 4.57 -15.80
N GLY A 61 -21.09 4.64 -16.83
CA GLY A 61 -22.46 5.13 -16.67
C GLY A 61 -22.45 6.57 -16.19
N ARG A 62 -23.10 6.83 -15.05
CA ARG A 62 -23.14 8.15 -14.43
C ARG A 62 -22.02 8.36 -13.40
N ALA A 63 -21.22 7.33 -13.17
CA ALA A 63 -20.14 7.36 -12.20
C ALA A 63 -18.80 7.38 -12.93
N TYR A 64 -17.74 7.48 -12.14
CA TYR A 64 -16.37 7.31 -12.62
C TYR A 64 -15.75 6.13 -11.90
N ARG A 65 -15.01 5.31 -12.66
CA ARG A 65 -14.22 4.22 -12.10
C ARG A 65 -12.77 4.67 -12.03
N TYR A 66 -12.17 4.49 -10.86
CA TYR A 66 -10.79 4.90 -10.61
C TYR A 66 -9.85 3.70 -10.65
N PHE A 67 -8.68 3.92 -11.25
CA PHE A 67 -7.65 2.90 -11.41
C PHE A 67 -6.35 3.40 -10.81
N PRO A 68 -5.63 2.56 -10.06
CA PRO A 68 -4.31 2.97 -9.58
C PRO A 68 -3.32 3.04 -10.73
N THR A 69 -2.45 4.04 -10.72
CA THR A 69 -1.37 4.21 -11.69
C THR A 69 -0.01 3.87 -11.09
N VAL A 70 0.03 3.57 -9.80
CA VAL A 70 1.23 3.16 -9.08
C VAL A 70 0.95 1.84 -8.38
N GLU A 71 1.91 0.92 -8.46
CA GLU A 71 1.74 -0.40 -7.84
C GLU A 71 2.00 -0.35 -6.35
N ALA A 72 1.31 -1.23 -5.60
CA ALA A 72 1.47 -1.35 -4.15
C ALA A 72 2.93 -1.62 -3.76
N ALA A 73 3.63 -2.47 -4.55
CA ALA A 73 5.03 -2.81 -4.26
C ALA A 73 5.92 -1.57 -4.26
N ARG A 74 5.68 -0.64 -5.18
CA ARG A 74 6.47 0.60 -5.26
C ARG A 74 6.19 1.50 -4.06
N ALA A 75 4.93 1.63 -3.68
CA ALA A 75 4.54 2.40 -2.50
C ALA A 75 5.11 1.74 -1.24
N GLY A 76 5.11 0.40 -1.20
CA GLY A 76 5.69 -0.36 -0.09
C GLY A 76 7.17 -0.11 0.09
N THR A 77 7.92 -0.06 -1.00
CA THR A 77 9.37 0.23 -0.94
C THR A 77 9.63 1.58 -0.27
N SER A 78 8.89 2.62 -0.66
CA SER A 78 9.02 3.94 -0.05
C SER A 78 8.62 3.93 1.42
N ALA A 79 7.51 3.26 1.76
CA ALA A 79 7.03 3.18 3.14
C ALA A 79 8.02 2.44 4.04
N LEU A 80 8.57 1.33 3.56
CA LEU A 80 9.56 0.56 4.32
C LEU A 80 10.82 1.38 4.57
N ALA A 81 11.27 2.14 3.56
CA ALA A 81 12.44 3.00 3.72
C ALA A 81 12.22 4.05 4.80
N ARG A 82 11.01 4.66 4.86
CA ARG A 82 10.70 5.65 5.89
C ARG A 82 10.71 5.03 7.29
N ILE A 83 10.11 3.85 7.43
CA ILE A 83 10.08 3.14 8.73
C ILE A 83 11.50 2.75 9.13
N ARG A 84 12.27 2.20 8.21
CA ARG A 84 13.66 1.81 8.47
C ARG A 84 14.47 2.99 9.00
N ASP A 85 14.34 4.14 8.34
CA ASP A 85 15.16 5.30 8.67
C ASP A 85 14.68 6.02 9.94
N SER A 86 13.36 6.08 10.16
CA SER A 86 12.81 6.83 11.29
C SER A 86 12.75 6.03 12.59
N ILE A 87 12.50 4.72 12.52
CA ILE A 87 12.32 3.90 13.71
C ILE A 87 13.54 3.00 13.96
N PHE A 88 14.14 2.47 12.91
CA PHE A 88 15.21 1.48 13.01
C PHE A 88 16.60 2.05 12.66
N GLN A 89 16.75 3.37 12.70
CA GLN A 89 18.02 4.07 12.48
C GLN A 89 18.76 3.61 11.23
N GLY A 90 18.01 3.37 10.14
CA GLY A 90 18.58 2.96 8.87
C GLY A 90 18.88 1.47 8.76
N SER A 91 18.55 0.66 9.76
CA SER A 91 18.91 -0.75 9.79
C SER A 91 17.79 -1.66 9.30
N ALA A 92 17.95 -2.20 8.10
CA ALA A 92 17.04 -3.20 7.55
C ALA A 92 17.08 -4.48 8.40
N GLU A 93 18.25 -4.83 8.94
CA GLU A 93 18.40 -6.01 9.79
C GLU A 93 17.55 -5.90 11.06
N ARG A 94 17.55 -4.74 11.71
CA ARG A 94 16.72 -4.52 12.89
C ARG A 94 15.23 -4.58 12.56
N MET A 95 14.85 -4.04 11.41
CA MET A 95 13.47 -4.09 10.95
C MET A 95 13.04 -5.53 10.69
N PHE A 96 13.89 -6.30 10.02
CA PHE A 96 13.64 -7.72 9.76
C PHE A 96 13.52 -8.51 11.06
N ALA A 97 14.42 -8.26 12.01
CA ALA A 97 14.37 -8.92 13.31
C ALA A 97 13.05 -8.67 14.04
N GLN A 98 12.53 -7.44 13.93
CA GLN A 98 11.24 -7.10 14.53
C GLN A 98 10.11 -7.89 13.89
N ILE A 99 10.15 -8.05 12.56
CA ILE A 99 9.13 -8.81 11.83
C ILE A 99 9.13 -10.28 12.26
N VAL A 100 10.31 -10.91 12.29
CA VAL A 100 10.38 -12.34 12.60
C VAL A 100 10.16 -12.65 14.07
N SER A 101 10.19 -11.63 14.94
CA SER A 101 9.92 -11.84 16.37
C SER A 101 8.42 -11.97 16.67
N ASP A 102 7.55 -11.72 15.71
CA ASP A 102 6.11 -11.84 15.89
C ASP A 102 5.74 -13.31 16.10
N LYS A 103 5.23 -13.61 17.30
CA LYS A 103 4.89 -14.99 17.68
C LYS A 103 3.67 -15.53 16.95
N HIS A 104 2.93 -14.68 16.23
CA HIS A 104 1.76 -15.09 15.46
C HIS A 104 2.11 -15.54 14.04
N LEU A 105 3.37 -15.39 13.62
CA LEU A 105 3.78 -15.88 12.30
C LEU A 105 3.78 -17.41 12.30
N PRO A 106 3.02 -18.05 11.40
CA PRO A 106 3.01 -19.51 11.33
C PRO A 106 4.34 -20.05 10.77
N ARG A 107 4.64 -21.30 11.11
CA ARG A 107 5.88 -21.94 10.67
C ARG A 107 6.03 -21.92 9.16
N GLU A 108 4.95 -22.17 8.43
CA GLU A 108 4.97 -22.19 6.97
C GLU A 108 5.37 -20.84 6.37
N GLU A 109 4.91 -19.76 6.98
CA GLU A 109 5.28 -18.44 6.52
C GLU A 109 6.75 -18.15 6.82
N LEU A 110 7.23 -18.51 8.02
CA LEU A 110 8.64 -18.34 8.36
C LEU A 110 9.54 -19.13 7.41
N GLU A 111 9.14 -20.33 6.99
CA GLU A 111 9.91 -21.10 6.04
C GLU A 111 9.95 -20.45 4.65
N ARG A 112 8.84 -19.85 4.22
CA ARG A 112 8.82 -19.11 2.97
C ARG A 112 9.72 -17.88 3.04
N MET A 113 9.71 -17.18 4.18
CA MET A 113 10.58 -16.04 4.41
C MET A 113 12.05 -16.44 4.37
N ARG A 114 12.38 -17.57 4.99
CA ARG A 114 13.74 -18.10 4.94
C ARG A 114 14.18 -18.37 3.50
N ARG A 115 13.28 -18.95 2.70
CA ARG A 115 13.58 -19.22 1.29
C ARG A 115 13.85 -17.95 0.50
N LEU A 116 13.05 -16.91 0.74
CA LEU A 116 13.27 -15.61 0.11
C LEU A 116 14.65 -15.06 0.42
N LEU A 117 15.08 -15.19 1.68
CA LEU A 117 16.38 -14.71 2.10
C LEU A 117 17.51 -15.55 1.48
N THR A 118 17.34 -16.88 1.46
CA THR A 118 18.31 -17.79 0.85
C THR A 118 18.50 -17.47 -0.63
N ASP A 119 17.39 -17.32 -1.35
CA ASP A 119 17.44 -17.01 -2.78
C ASP A 119 18.16 -15.69 -3.04
N ARG A 120 17.88 -14.68 -2.21
CA ARG A 120 18.52 -13.38 -2.35
C ARG A 120 20.01 -13.44 -2.09
N LEU A 121 20.44 -14.26 -1.13
CA LEU A 121 21.86 -14.45 -0.82
C LEU A 121 22.60 -15.10 -2.00
N GLU A 122 21.95 -16.03 -2.70
CA GLU A 122 22.56 -16.69 -3.87
C GLU A 122 22.76 -15.72 -5.01
N GLU A 123 21.95 -14.67 -5.11
CA GLU A 123 22.07 -13.63 -6.14
C GLU A 123 23.16 -12.61 -5.80
N THR A 124 23.64 -12.58 -4.57
CA THR A 124 24.59 -11.57 -4.09
C THR A 124 25.96 -12.20 -3.88
N PRO A 125 27.00 -11.75 -4.61
CA PRO A 125 28.35 -12.30 -4.44
C PRO A 125 28.90 -12.03 -3.05
#